data_d445df5db7dc66f26c807bcd669c89fb
#
_entry.id   d445df5db7dc66f26c807bcd669c89fb
#
_cell.length_a   1.000
_cell.length_b   1.000
_cell.length_c   1.000
_cell.angle_alpha   90.00
_cell.angle_beta   90.00
_cell.angle_gamma   90.00
#
_symmetry.space_group_name_H-M   'P 1'
#
loop_
_entity.id
_entity.type
_entity.pdbx_description
1 polymer ?
#
loop_
_entity_poly.entity_id
_entity_poly.type
_entity_poly.pdbx_seq_one_letter_code
_entity_poly.pdbx_strand_id
1 'polypeptide(L)'
;KEITLRFLKTRKKDGFLNIISIFSFIGISLGVAVLIIVMSVMNGFRTELINKIVGFNSHITVKHYEKKYTNPARLNNSQLNSISKNLISSNSGEAIIIQKDISKGIALRGYSKDDFSKLEIIKDETFIGERNNLTKNYISIGKELSFTLGLKIGDDVTIMSSSGVKTIIGSLPKKKIFTVISLFESGLADFDNNIAFINLDTLDE
;
A
#
# COMPACT_ATOMS: atom_id res chain seq x y z
N LYS A 1 -21.40 38.10 -25.92
CA LYS A 1 -20.78 38.73 -24.72
C LYS A 1 -21.32 40.15 -24.46
N GLU A 2 -21.40 41.03 -25.44
CA GLU A 2 -21.88 42.43 -25.24
C GLU A 2 -23.37 42.52 -24.92
N ILE A 3 -24.21 41.68 -25.54
CA ILE A 3 -25.64 41.67 -25.29
C ILE A 3 -25.95 41.20 -23.85
N THR A 4 -25.28 40.17 -23.35
CA THR A 4 -25.44 39.64 -21.98
C THR A 4 -25.01 40.70 -20.94
N LEU A 5 -23.87 41.37 -21.16
CA LEU A 5 -23.39 42.44 -20.30
C LEU A 5 -24.32 43.67 -20.28
N ARG A 6 -24.97 43.96 -21.42
CA ARG A 6 -25.90 45.08 -21.55
C ARG A 6 -27.23 44.80 -20.86
N PHE A 7 -27.69 43.55 -20.82
CA PHE A 7 -28.87 43.10 -20.06
C PHE A 7 -28.64 43.09 -18.55
N LEU A 8 -27.44 42.78 -18.11
CA LEU A 8 -27.03 42.86 -16.70
C LEU A 8 -26.89 44.29 -16.16
N LYS A 9 -26.73 45.29 -17.08
CA LYS A 9 -26.61 46.69 -16.74
C LYS A 9 -27.97 47.38 -16.86
N THR A 10 -28.87 47.09 -15.93
CA THR A 10 -30.25 47.61 -15.92
C THR A 10 -30.28 49.12 -15.66
N ARG A 11 -31.34 49.78 -16.25
CA ARG A 11 -31.59 51.22 -16.10
C ARG A 11 -31.85 51.58 -14.61
N LYS A 12 -31.47 52.81 -14.24
CA LYS A 12 -31.53 53.36 -12.88
C LYS A 12 -32.85 53.26 -12.07
N LYS A 13 -33.95 52.75 -12.66
CA LYS A 13 -35.26 52.63 -11.97
C LYS A 13 -35.50 51.28 -11.28
N ASP A 14 -34.69 50.20 -11.58
CA ASP A 14 -34.99 48.86 -11.10
C ASP A 14 -33.86 48.33 -10.20
N GLY A 15 -33.40 49.16 -9.25
CA GLY A 15 -32.29 48.78 -8.31
C GLY A 15 -32.49 47.48 -7.56
N PHE A 16 -33.73 47.12 -7.20
CA PHE A 16 -34.05 45.91 -6.51
C PHE A 16 -33.84 44.63 -7.36
N LEU A 17 -34.29 44.66 -8.63
CA LEU A 17 -34.08 43.57 -9.57
C LEU A 17 -32.60 43.32 -9.88
N ASN A 18 -31.81 44.36 -9.92
CA ASN A 18 -30.37 44.27 -10.14
C ASN A 18 -29.66 43.57 -8.94
N ILE A 19 -30.06 43.86 -7.72
CA ILE A 19 -29.55 43.22 -6.51
C ILE A 19 -29.86 41.71 -6.53
N ILE A 20 -31.10 41.32 -6.82
CA ILE A 20 -31.50 39.90 -6.93
C ILE A 20 -30.72 39.20 -8.01
N SER A 21 -30.53 39.82 -9.18
CA SER A 21 -29.72 39.24 -10.27
C SER A 21 -28.27 39.00 -9.89
N ILE A 22 -27.65 39.94 -9.18
CA ILE A 22 -26.30 39.80 -8.70
C ILE A 22 -26.19 38.67 -7.68
N PHE A 23 -27.11 38.61 -6.71
CA PHE A 23 -27.12 37.52 -5.71
C PHE A 23 -27.30 36.16 -6.36
N SER A 24 -28.22 36.03 -7.33
CA SER A 24 -28.43 34.80 -8.10
C SER A 24 -27.19 34.40 -8.89
N PHE A 25 -26.50 35.36 -9.53
CA PHE A 25 -25.29 35.11 -10.28
C PHE A 25 -24.16 34.62 -9.35
N ILE A 26 -23.96 35.30 -8.21
CA ILE A 26 -22.95 34.90 -7.20
C ILE A 26 -23.29 33.52 -6.66
N GLY A 27 -24.55 33.22 -6.33
CA GLY A 27 -24.97 31.92 -5.82
C GLY A 27 -24.69 30.78 -6.79
N ILE A 28 -25.05 30.95 -8.07
CA ILE A 28 -24.81 29.95 -9.11
C ILE A 28 -23.29 29.79 -9.34
N SER A 29 -22.56 30.91 -9.44
CA SER A 29 -21.10 30.89 -9.62
C SER A 29 -20.41 30.15 -8.48
N LEU A 30 -20.79 30.44 -7.23
CA LEU A 30 -20.25 29.78 -6.05
C LEU A 30 -20.57 28.28 -6.05
N GLY A 31 -21.83 27.91 -6.38
CA GLY A 31 -22.24 26.51 -6.48
C GLY A 31 -21.42 25.72 -7.49
N VAL A 32 -21.23 26.27 -8.69
CA VAL A 32 -20.41 25.67 -9.75
C VAL A 32 -18.93 25.58 -9.32
N ALA A 33 -18.39 26.63 -8.72
CA ALA A 33 -17.02 26.64 -8.25
C ALA A 33 -16.77 25.56 -7.20
N VAL A 34 -17.68 25.40 -6.22
CA VAL A 34 -17.59 24.34 -5.20
C VAL A 34 -17.63 22.96 -5.83
N LEU A 35 -18.52 22.72 -6.81
CA LEU A 35 -18.58 21.44 -7.52
C LEU A 35 -17.27 21.12 -8.23
N ILE A 36 -16.68 22.09 -8.93
CA ILE A 36 -15.41 21.90 -9.64
C ILE A 36 -14.29 21.59 -8.65
N ILE A 37 -14.22 22.32 -7.53
CA ILE A 37 -13.21 22.10 -6.50
C ILE A 37 -13.33 20.67 -5.91
N VAL A 38 -14.55 20.28 -5.51
CA VAL A 38 -14.80 18.95 -4.93
C VAL A 38 -14.45 17.84 -5.92
N MET A 39 -14.85 17.97 -7.20
CA MET A 39 -14.49 17.00 -8.23
C MET A 39 -12.99 16.91 -8.46
N SER A 40 -12.30 18.05 -8.48
CA SER A 40 -10.84 18.09 -8.67
C SER A 40 -10.11 17.44 -7.51
N VAL A 41 -10.50 17.74 -6.27
CA VAL A 41 -9.92 17.13 -5.06
C VAL A 41 -10.19 15.62 -5.05
N MET A 42 -11.42 15.20 -5.34
CA MET A 42 -11.79 13.78 -5.37
C MET A 42 -11.00 13.01 -6.43
N ASN A 43 -10.82 13.58 -7.62
CA ASN A 43 -10.02 12.95 -8.68
C ASN A 43 -8.55 12.84 -8.30
N GLY A 44 -7.98 13.89 -7.70
CA GLY A 44 -6.60 13.87 -7.20
C GLY A 44 -6.41 12.82 -6.13
N PHE A 45 -7.29 12.79 -5.14
CA PHE A 45 -7.27 11.81 -4.06
C PHE A 45 -7.40 10.36 -4.56
N ARG A 46 -8.35 10.11 -5.48
CA ARG A 46 -8.52 8.79 -6.10
C ARG A 46 -7.25 8.33 -6.81
N THR A 47 -6.63 9.20 -7.59
CA THR A 47 -5.40 8.87 -8.33
C THR A 47 -4.27 8.55 -7.36
N GLU A 48 -4.09 9.36 -6.32
CA GLU A 48 -3.07 9.16 -5.31
C GLU A 48 -3.28 7.85 -4.54
N LEU A 49 -4.52 7.55 -4.11
CA LEU A 49 -4.84 6.28 -3.46
C LEU A 49 -4.56 5.08 -4.34
N ILE A 50 -4.98 5.13 -5.62
CA ILE A 50 -4.74 4.02 -6.55
C ILE A 50 -3.24 3.81 -6.72
N ASN A 51 -2.45 4.86 -6.91
CA ASN A 51 -1.01 4.76 -7.08
C ASN A 51 -0.34 4.15 -5.82
N LYS A 52 -0.75 4.57 -4.63
CA LYS A 52 -0.24 4.01 -3.37
C LYS A 52 -0.61 2.54 -3.21
N ILE A 53 -1.88 2.16 -3.44
CA ILE A 53 -2.33 0.76 -3.30
C ILE A 53 -1.66 -0.13 -4.33
N VAL A 54 -1.53 0.32 -5.57
CA VAL A 54 -0.90 -0.44 -6.66
C VAL A 54 0.61 -0.48 -6.51
N GLY A 55 1.22 0.53 -5.89
CA GLY A 55 2.68 0.60 -5.69
C GLY A 55 3.27 -0.60 -4.91
N PHE A 56 2.49 -1.24 -4.04
CA PHE A 56 2.92 -2.41 -3.27
C PHE A 56 2.10 -3.69 -3.52
N ASN A 57 1.02 -3.61 -4.30
CA ASN A 57 0.26 -4.78 -4.73
C ASN A 57 0.46 -5.01 -6.23
N SER A 58 0.41 -6.28 -6.61
CA SER A 58 0.41 -6.64 -8.03
C SER A 58 -0.91 -6.25 -8.69
N HIS A 59 -0.86 -5.77 -9.94
CA HIS A 59 -2.05 -5.50 -10.75
C HIS A 59 -2.84 -6.79 -11.02
N ILE A 60 -2.13 -7.90 -11.20
CA ILE A 60 -2.71 -9.22 -11.46
C ILE A 60 -1.98 -10.24 -10.61
N THR A 61 -2.74 -11.05 -9.88
CA THR A 61 -2.21 -12.17 -9.09
C THR A 61 -2.68 -13.48 -9.72
N VAL A 62 -1.73 -14.33 -10.11
CA VAL A 62 -1.99 -15.68 -10.60
C VAL A 62 -1.79 -16.65 -9.47
N LYS A 63 -2.84 -17.35 -9.06
CA LYS A 63 -2.79 -18.39 -8.01
C LYS A 63 -3.10 -19.76 -8.61
N HIS A 64 -2.42 -20.79 -8.10
CA HIS A 64 -2.74 -22.17 -8.52
C HIS A 64 -4.07 -22.61 -7.90
N TYR A 65 -4.92 -23.26 -8.70
CA TYR A 65 -6.26 -23.68 -8.28
C TYR A 65 -6.22 -24.76 -7.16
N GLU A 66 -5.25 -25.68 -7.19
CA GLU A 66 -5.17 -26.83 -6.30
C GLU A 66 -4.21 -26.66 -5.11
N LYS A 67 -3.85 -25.47 -4.71
CA LYS A 67 -2.87 -25.19 -3.63
C LYS A 67 -1.50 -25.87 -3.79
N LYS A 68 -1.17 -26.40 -4.95
CA LYS A 68 0.19 -26.86 -5.27
C LYS A 68 1.04 -25.69 -5.71
N TYR A 69 2.27 -25.65 -5.22
CA TYR A 69 3.23 -24.63 -5.65
C TYR A 69 3.40 -24.66 -7.17
N THR A 70 3.05 -23.60 -7.82
CA THR A 70 3.31 -23.43 -9.25
C THR A 70 4.78 -23.07 -9.39
N ASN A 71 5.55 -23.90 -10.10
CA ASN A 71 6.92 -23.53 -10.43
C ASN A 71 6.91 -22.22 -11.26
N PRO A 72 7.47 -21.11 -10.76
CA PRO A 72 7.46 -19.82 -11.44
C PRO A 72 8.04 -19.90 -12.87
N ALA A 73 8.96 -20.82 -13.10
CA ALA A 73 9.56 -21.05 -14.42
C ALA A 73 8.54 -21.49 -15.49
N ARG A 74 7.41 -22.08 -15.09
CA ARG A 74 6.32 -22.45 -16.05
C ARG A 74 5.50 -21.24 -16.49
N LEU A 75 5.48 -20.17 -15.71
CA LEU A 75 4.81 -18.91 -16.04
C LEU A 75 5.72 -17.95 -16.81
N ASN A 76 7.01 -18.27 -16.91
CA ASN A 76 7.95 -17.46 -17.70
C ASN A 76 7.76 -17.76 -19.21
N ASN A 77 6.64 -17.27 -19.75
CA ASN A 77 6.27 -17.38 -21.15
C ASN A 77 6.56 -16.05 -21.85
N SER A 78 7.09 -16.10 -23.06
CA SER A 78 7.37 -14.92 -23.88
C SER A 78 6.17 -13.97 -24.03
N GLN A 79 4.95 -14.50 -24.04
CA GLN A 79 3.70 -13.73 -24.09
C GLN A 79 3.45 -12.96 -22.80
N LEU A 80 3.67 -13.55 -21.62
CA LEU A 80 3.50 -12.86 -20.34
C LEU A 80 4.57 -11.79 -20.14
N ASN A 81 5.81 -12.06 -20.53
CA ASN A 81 6.90 -11.10 -20.46
C ASN A 81 6.72 -9.88 -21.38
N SER A 82 5.98 -10.03 -22.47
CA SER A 82 5.67 -8.89 -23.36
C SER A 82 4.56 -7.97 -22.81
N ILE A 83 3.70 -8.48 -21.93
CA ILE A 83 2.54 -7.77 -21.39
C ILE A 83 2.85 -7.22 -19.97
N SER A 84 3.72 -7.91 -19.23
CA SER A 84 4.04 -7.54 -17.82
C SER A 84 5.35 -6.77 -17.74
N LYS A 85 5.35 -5.68 -16.96
CA LYS A 85 6.57 -4.92 -16.63
C LYS A 85 7.51 -5.74 -15.73
N ASN A 86 6.94 -6.42 -14.73
CA ASN A 86 7.66 -7.29 -13.81
C ASN A 86 6.82 -8.54 -13.50
N LEU A 87 7.46 -9.70 -13.52
CA LEU A 87 6.90 -10.94 -12.99
C LEU A 87 7.58 -11.21 -11.63
N ILE A 88 6.80 -11.26 -10.56
CA ILE A 88 7.30 -11.37 -9.18
C ILE A 88 6.68 -12.61 -8.55
N SER A 89 7.53 -13.48 -8.00
CA SER A 89 7.09 -14.63 -7.22
C SER A 89 6.92 -14.24 -5.76
N SER A 90 5.74 -14.51 -5.19
CA SER A 90 5.46 -14.17 -3.80
C SER A 90 4.53 -15.19 -3.14
N ASN A 91 4.67 -15.32 -1.83
CA ASN A 91 3.73 -16.01 -0.98
C ASN A 91 3.33 -15.11 0.18
N SER A 92 2.22 -15.41 0.85
CA SER A 92 1.75 -14.64 2.00
C SER A 92 1.24 -15.55 3.10
N GLY A 93 1.47 -15.16 4.34
CA GLY A 93 1.01 -15.86 5.52
C GLY A 93 0.67 -14.87 6.64
N GLU A 94 0.05 -15.38 7.68
CA GLU A 94 -0.25 -14.61 8.90
C GLU A 94 0.65 -15.08 10.03
N ALA A 95 1.14 -14.14 10.83
CA ALA A 95 1.99 -14.42 11.96
C ALA A 95 1.76 -13.41 13.09
N ILE A 96 2.30 -13.72 14.25
CA ILE A 96 2.36 -12.82 15.39
C ILE A 96 3.80 -12.35 15.54
N ILE A 97 4.00 -11.05 15.50
CA ILE A 97 5.27 -10.40 15.84
C ILE A 97 5.29 -10.12 17.34
N ILE A 98 6.39 -10.47 17.99
CA ILE A 98 6.55 -10.36 19.44
C ILE A 98 7.84 -9.59 19.72
N GLN A 99 7.69 -8.48 20.44
CA GLN A 99 8.81 -7.68 20.92
C GLN A 99 8.58 -7.32 22.39
N LYS A 100 9.43 -7.81 23.29
CA LYS A 100 9.27 -7.66 24.74
C LYS A 100 7.87 -8.11 25.18
N ASP A 101 7.09 -7.22 25.75
CA ASP A 101 5.74 -7.47 26.25
C ASP A 101 4.64 -7.17 25.23
N ILE A 102 5.01 -6.72 24.04
CA ILE A 102 4.07 -6.37 22.96
C ILE A 102 3.99 -7.53 21.95
N SER A 103 2.77 -7.96 21.66
CA SER A 103 2.50 -8.92 20.59
C SER A 103 1.44 -8.37 19.66
N LYS A 104 1.63 -8.57 18.36
CA LYS A 104 0.73 -8.06 17.33
C LYS A 104 0.61 -9.01 16.16
N GLY A 105 -0.62 -9.20 15.66
CA GLY A 105 -0.87 -9.92 14.41
C GLY A 105 -0.41 -9.10 13.19
N ILE A 106 0.32 -9.74 12.29
CA ILE A 106 0.80 -9.14 11.05
C ILE A 106 0.63 -10.09 9.88
N ALA A 107 0.52 -9.53 8.69
CA ALA A 107 0.63 -10.28 7.44
C ALA A 107 2.10 -10.29 6.99
N LEU A 108 2.64 -11.49 6.80
CA LEU A 108 3.95 -11.69 6.21
C LEU A 108 3.82 -11.83 4.69
N ARG A 109 4.71 -11.17 3.95
CA ARG A 109 4.87 -11.36 2.51
C ARG A 109 6.27 -11.83 2.22
N GLY A 110 6.37 -13.00 1.60
CA GLY A 110 7.63 -13.62 1.19
C GLY A 110 7.99 -13.27 -0.24
N TYR A 111 9.22 -12.81 -0.46
CA TYR A 111 9.79 -12.55 -1.76
C TYR A 111 11.19 -13.15 -1.87
N SER A 112 11.58 -13.55 -3.09
CA SER A 112 13.00 -13.82 -3.35
C SER A 112 13.79 -12.51 -3.24
N LYS A 113 15.09 -12.61 -3.03
CA LYS A 113 15.98 -11.44 -2.96
C LYS A 113 15.86 -10.55 -4.20
N ASP A 114 15.84 -11.15 -5.38
CA ASP A 114 15.78 -10.44 -6.66
C ASP A 114 14.41 -9.81 -6.90
N ASP A 115 13.33 -10.48 -6.48
CA ASP A 115 11.97 -9.99 -6.65
C ASP A 115 11.63 -8.88 -5.64
N PHE A 116 12.19 -8.93 -4.45
CA PHE A 116 12.03 -7.87 -3.45
C PHE A 116 12.54 -6.52 -3.97
N SER A 117 13.71 -6.50 -4.60
CA SER A 117 14.29 -5.27 -5.17
C SER A 117 13.48 -4.66 -6.33
N LYS A 118 12.57 -5.43 -6.95
CA LYS A 118 11.71 -4.96 -8.04
C LYS A 118 10.46 -4.22 -7.55
N LEU A 119 10.11 -4.35 -6.27
CA LEU A 119 8.93 -3.69 -5.70
C LEU A 119 9.11 -2.16 -5.74
N GLU A 120 8.08 -1.44 -6.16
CA GLU A 120 8.11 0.03 -6.24
C GLU A 120 8.35 0.66 -4.86
N ILE A 121 7.75 0.11 -3.80
CA ILE A 121 7.93 0.59 -2.42
C ILE A 121 9.40 0.54 -1.95
N ILE A 122 10.21 -0.38 -2.48
CA ILE A 122 11.62 -0.52 -2.12
C ILE A 122 12.47 0.53 -2.83
N LYS A 123 11.99 1.06 -3.97
CA LYS A 123 12.68 2.08 -4.77
C LYS A 123 12.40 3.48 -4.26
N ASP A 124 11.38 3.64 -3.44
CA ASP A 124 10.99 4.92 -2.86
C ASP A 124 12.11 5.52 -1.99
N GLU A 125 12.20 6.83 -1.94
CA GLU A 125 13.18 7.56 -1.12
C GLU A 125 12.90 7.41 0.38
N THR A 126 11.66 7.12 0.76
CA THR A 126 11.25 6.89 2.15
C THR A 126 11.72 5.54 2.70
N PHE A 127 12.22 4.64 1.84
CA PHE A 127 12.78 3.35 2.26
C PHE A 127 14.14 3.53 2.91
N ILE A 128 14.28 3.07 4.16
CA ILE A 128 15.48 3.19 4.97
C ILE A 128 16.09 1.80 5.19
N GLY A 129 17.38 1.63 4.94
CA GLY A 129 18.11 0.39 5.19
C GLY A 129 18.47 -0.38 3.92
N GLU A 130 18.71 -1.68 4.05
CA GLU A 130 19.20 -2.51 2.97
C GLU A 130 18.09 -2.99 2.04
N ARG A 131 18.25 -2.68 0.74
CA ARG A 131 17.25 -3.01 -0.31
C ARG A 131 17.45 -4.40 -0.91
N ASN A 132 18.64 -4.95 -0.83
CA ASN A 132 19.04 -6.15 -1.59
C ASN A 132 19.47 -7.33 -0.71
N ASN A 133 19.16 -7.32 0.58
CA ASN A 133 19.67 -8.35 1.50
C ASN A 133 18.55 -9.07 2.28
N LEU A 134 17.40 -9.30 1.65
CA LEU A 134 16.31 -10.06 2.27
C LEU A 134 16.64 -11.56 2.27
N THR A 135 17.50 -11.96 3.22
CA THR A 135 17.91 -13.37 3.42
C THR A 135 17.12 -14.04 4.55
N LYS A 136 17.39 -15.32 4.81
CA LYS A 136 16.57 -16.19 5.67
C LYS A 136 16.26 -15.68 7.08
N ASN A 137 17.10 -14.82 7.65
CA ASN A 137 16.93 -14.33 9.03
C ASN A 137 16.66 -12.83 9.10
N TYR A 138 16.38 -12.21 7.98
CA TYR A 138 16.14 -10.78 7.90
C TYR A 138 14.69 -10.46 7.60
N ILE A 139 14.22 -9.35 8.17
CA ILE A 139 12.87 -8.84 8.01
C ILE A 139 12.89 -7.35 7.67
N SER A 140 12.02 -6.95 6.74
CA SER A 140 11.71 -5.56 6.46
C SER A 140 10.32 -5.25 7.03
N ILE A 141 10.21 -4.22 7.84
CA ILE A 141 8.96 -3.86 8.52
C ILE A 141 8.51 -2.46 8.12
N GLY A 142 7.20 -2.21 8.21
CA GLY A 142 6.68 -0.88 7.98
C GLY A 142 7.09 0.09 9.09
N LYS A 143 7.25 1.36 8.75
CA LYS A 143 7.66 2.43 9.66
C LYS A 143 6.72 2.57 10.85
N GLU A 144 5.40 2.48 10.63
CA GLU A 144 4.41 2.51 11.70
C GLU A 144 4.52 1.30 12.65
N LEU A 145 4.83 0.12 12.10
CA LEU A 145 5.06 -1.09 12.90
C LEU A 145 6.32 -0.95 13.75
N SER A 146 7.41 -0.42 13.15
CA SER A 146 8.66 -0.10 13.85
C SER A 146 8.39 0.84 15.04
N PHE A 147 7.62 1.89 14.81
CA PHE A 147 7.26 2.85 15.87
C PHE A 147 6.41 2.20 16.97
N THR A 148 5.38 1.42 16.59
CA THR A 148 4.47 0.73 17.53
C THR A 148 5.22 -0.25 18.45
N LEU A 149 6.23 -0.96 17.92
CA LEU A 149 6.99 -1.97 18.65
C LEU A 149 8.29 -1.42 19.26
N GLY A 150 8.64 -0.16 18.99
CA GLY A 150 9.90 0.44 19.42
C GLY A 150 11.14 -0.23 18.80
N LEU A 151 11.00 -0.77 17.57
CA LEU A 151 12.06 -1.45 16.84
C LEU A 151 12.86 -0.49 15.96
N LYS A 152 14.16 -0.74 15.84
CA LYS A 152 15.07 -0.03 14.95
C LYS A 152 15.76 -1.02 14.02
N ILE A 153 16.39 -0.52 12.97
CA ILE A 153 17.28 -1.33 12.12
C ILE A 153 18.41 -1.88 12.98
N GLY A 154 18.63 -3.20 12.88
CA GLY A 154 19.58 -3.96 13.68
C GLY A 154 18.99 -4.67 14.89
N ASP A 155 17.76 -4.35 15.28
CA ASP A 155 17.10 -5.01 16.41
C ASP A 155 16.56 -6.39 16.01
N ASP A 156 16.55 -7.31 16.96
CA ASP A 156 15.97 -8.63 16.79
C ASP A 156 14.51 -8.65 17.24
N VAL A 157 13.71 -9.39 16.49
CA VAL A 157 12.27 -9.56 16.75
C VAL A 157 11.88 -11.02 16.56
N THR A 158 10.95 -11.51 17.39
CA THR A 158 10.44 -12.88 17.29
C THR A 158 9.16 -12.91 16.47
N ILE A 159 9.13 -13.76 15.44
CA ILE A 159 7.94 -14.06 14.66
C ILE A 159 7.43 -15.45 15.07
N MET A 160 6.14 -15.53 15.35
CA MET A 160 5.43 -16.76 15.66
C MET A 160 4.42 -17.04 14.56
N SER A 161 4.57 -18.18 13.89
CA SER A 161 3.66 -18.60 12.82
C SER A 161 2.30 -19.03 13.40
N SER A 162 1.21 -18.69 12.69
CA SER A 162 -0.13 -19.22 12.99
C SER A 162 -0.26 -20.69 12.67
N SER A 163 0.50 -21.21 11.70
CA SER A 163 0.58 -22.62 11.34
C SER A 163 1.71 -23.28 12.14
N GLY A 164 1.36 -24.27 12.94
CA GLY A 164 2.30 -24.97 13.81
C GLY A 164 2.63 -26.38 13.35
N VAL A 165 3.64 -26.99 14.00
CA VAL A 165 3.95 -28.40 13.84
C VAL A 165 2.91 -29.22 14.62
N LYS A 166 2.25 -30.15 13.94
CA LYS A 166 1.31 -31.10 14.60
C LYS A 166 2.12 -32.02 15.49
N THR A 167 1.80 -32.05 16.77
CA THR A 167 2.36 -32.95 17.77
C THR A 167 1.27 -33.82 18.35
N ILE A 168 1.64 -34.84 19.11
CA ILE A 168 0.70 -35.78 19.78
C ILE A 168 -0.24 -35.02 20.75
N ILE A 169 0.21 -33.91 21.30
CA ILE A 169 -0.53 -33.10 22.28
C ILE A 169 -1.16 -31.83 21.68
N GLY A 170 -1.13 -31.66 20.34
CA GLY A 170 -1.70 -30.50 19.64
C GLY A 170 -0.76 -29.87 18.65
N SER A 171 -1.11 -28.68 18.16
CA SER A 171 -0.27 -27.92 17.23
C SER A 171 0.58 -26.89 18.01
N LEU A 172 1.90 -26.99 17.89
CA LEU A 172 2.84 -26.03 18.49
C LEU A 172 3.24 -24.99 17.44
N PRO A 173 3.04 -23.69 17.69
CA PRO A 173 3.45 -22.65 16.76
C PRO A 173 4.96 -22.60 16.60
N LYS A 174 5.43 -22.44 15.38
CA LYS A 174 6.86 -22.21 15.10
C LYS A 174 7.23 -20.78 15.50
N LYS A 175 8.39 -20.64 16.16
CA LYS A 175 8.96 -19.35 16.49
C LYS A 175 10.32 -19.21 15.78
N LYS A 176 10.58 -18.03 15.21
CA LYS A 176 11.87 -17.72 14.58
C LYS A 176 12.23 -16.27 14.89
N ILE A 177 13.51 -16.03 15.13
CA ILE A 177 14.06 -14.70 15.37
C ILE A 177 14.54 -14.13 14.04
N PHE A 178 14.21 -12.87 13.81
CA PHE A 178 14.61 -12.10 12.63
C PHE A 178 15.27 -10.80 13.08
N THR A 179 16.27 -10.37 12.32
CA THR A 179 16.87 -9.04 12.49
C THR A 179 16.23 -8.05 11.51
N VAL A 180 15.81 -6.90 12.01
CA VAL A 180 15.25 -5.82 11.19
C VAL A 180 16.35 -5.18 10.35
N ILE A 181 16.28 -5.30 9.02
CA ILE A 181 17.30 -4.72 8.12
C ILE A 181 16.83 -3.44 7.43
N SER A 182 15.55 -3.21 7.35
CA SER A 182 15.00 -2.07 6.65
C SER A 182 13.61 -1.70 7.11
N LEU A 183 13.27 -0.43 6.90
CA LEU A 183 11.96 0.15 7.16
C LEU A 183 11.40 0.69 5.86
N PHE A 184 10.13 0.39 5.57
CA PHE A 184 9.41 0.94 4.42
C PHE A 184 8.26 1.83 4.87
N GLU A 185 7.86 2.75 4.00
CA GLU A 185 6.72 3.64 4.20
C GLU A 185 5.90 3.68 2.90
N SER A 186 4.68 3.15 2.94
CA SER A 186 3.76 3.15 1.78
C SER A 186 2.90 4.42 1.73
N GLY A 187 2.88 5.16 2.83
CA GLY A 187 1.95 6.27 3.05
C GLY A 187 0.53 5.85 3.40
N LEU A 188 0.32 4.55 3.69
CA LEU A 188 -0.91 3.99 4.26
C LEU A 188 -0.59 3.40 5.63
N ALA A 189 -0.94 4.11 6.69
CA ALA A 189 -0.60 3.75 8.06
C ALA A 189 -1.04 2.32 8.43
N ASP A 190 -2.23 1.90 7.99
CA ASP A 190 -2.73 0.54 8.24
C ASP A 190 -1.87 -0.53 7.56
N PHE A 191 -1.38 -0.27 6.36
CA PHE A 191 -0.49 -1.18 5.66
C PHE A 191 0.87 -1.23 6.36
N ASP A 192 1.47 -0.08 6.64
CA ASP A 192 2.78 0.06 7.26
C ASP A 192 2.80 -0.51 8.69
N ASN A 193 1.63 -0.58 9.34
CA ASN A 193 1.50 -1.10 10.69
C ASN A 193 1.23 -2.61 10.74
N ASN A 194 0.76 -3.23 9.65
CA ASN A 194 0.29 -4.62 9.67
C ASN A 194 1.02 -5.55 8.71
N ILE A 195 2.00 -5.06 7.94
CA ILE A 195 2.71 -5.90 6.96
C ILE A 195 4.21 -5.89 7.23
N ALA A 196 4.84 -7.06 6.99
CA ALA A 196 6.28 -7.21 6.98
C ALA A 196 6.71 -8.11 5.81
N PHE A 197 7.91 -7.86 5.29
CA PHE A 197 8.51 -8.62 4.21
C PHE A 197 9.62 -9.53 4.74
N ILE A 198 9.61 -10.80 4.33
CA ILE A 198 10.64 -11.79 4.65
C ILE A 198 11.05 -12.54 3.38
N ASN A 199 12.10 -13.34 3.51
CA ASN A 199 12.52 -14.22 2.42
C ASN A 199 11.46 -15.29 2.14
N LEU A 200 11.21 -15.57 0.84
CA LEU A 200 10.20 -16.51 0.37
C LEU A 200 10.42 -17.93 0.93
N ASP A 201 11.66 -18.43 0.86
CA ASP A 201 11.98 -19.77 1.34
C ASP A 201 11.69 -19.92 2.85
N THR A 202 11.92 -18.84 3.61
CA THR A 202 11.64 -18.81 5.05
C THR A 202 10.15 -18.81 5.37
N LEU A 203 9.34 -18.18 4.52
CA LEU A 203 7.88 -18.18 4.69
C LEU A 203 7.29 -19.57 4.40
N ASP A 204 7.91 -20.32 3.48
CA ASP A 204 7.45 -21.65 3.06
C ASP A 204 7.91 -22.78 4.02
N GLU A 205 8.92 -22.51 4.91
CA GLU A 205 9.36 -23.40 5.99
C GLU A 205 8.37 -23.49 7.15
#